data_2ce2c9a2f78446c68239af46a69e9804
#
_entry.id   2ce2c9a2f78446c68239af46a69e9804
#
_cell.length_a   1.000
_cell.length_b   1.000
_cell.length_c   1.000
_cell.angle_alpha   90.00
_cell.angle_beta   90.00
_cell.angle_gamma   90.00
#
_symmetry.space_group_name_H-M   'P 1'
#
loop_
_entity.id
_entity.type
_entity.pdbx_description
1 polymer ?
#
loop_
_entity_poly.entity_id
_entity_poly.type
_entity_poly.pdbx_seq_one_letter_code
_entity_poly.pdbx_strand_id
1 'polypeptide(L)'
;MSSENLAKLYKNAGKSEDSRRRRTETSVELRKKKCNEEMMKRRNIDVDFNDDSITSEEELTIGGAEVVGDGTRSSPQKMLSLEDAVIILQTGRNVDKIRTAFESVRRVLSRNKNPPIDKVINLGFPCALVQALSFEDDKVKFEAAWCITNIVSGTSEQTMSVVKAGAVTPLLKLCMSPSLKLSEQAVWCVANMAGDGTQLRDLLISEGVLPVLIGLVERLDSLGLSFVRILTWAFSNMCRHKKPQVPMNVLAEMAPSIAKLLKFDDTTTQTDAGWALSYLTDGSDDNIALGMGCLPDMVNFVTSGHDSVIAPALRVLGNFVTGNDEQTQAVIDTGILTGAVTQLLLSNNSTFVKECCWLVSNVLAGNSAQIQDVIDSQVLPILLRVLQNGEHRLQYEAANQIIEICRVKNGVEAICGCLKTKNNELTLNMLETLCTVLRTVSQTSKFTVLHSDPENLDHVRERVEEGEGLDHLETLQRHESEQIYSLAFKIIDEFFSEEEDEGLEMKGDVQPPQQNLANQESMFQF
;
A
#
# COMPACT_ATOMS: atom_id res chain seq x y z
N MET A 1 30.76 -31.15 17.62
CA MET A 1 29.31 -31.17 17.89
C MET A 1 28.61 -31.62 16.63
N SER A 2 27.62 -32.52 16.69
CA SER A 2 26.98 -33.03 15.48
C SER A 2 26.13 -31.95 14.78
N SER A 3 26.01 -32.00 13.44
CA SER A 3 25.26 -31.06 12.62
C SER A 3 23.78 -30.85 13.05
N GLU A 4 23.21 -31.83 13.76
CA GLU A 4 21.86 -31.75 14.35
C GLU A 4 21.76 -30.82 15.57
N ASN A 5 22.85 -30.56 16.28
CA ASN A 5 22.84 -29.62 17.39
C ASN A 5 23.04 -28.17 16.94
N LEU A 6 23.70 -27.94 15.82
CA LEU A 6 23.80 -26.62 15.17
C LEU A 6 22.45 -26.19 14.60
N ALA A 7 21.67 -27.09 13.99
CA ALA A 7 20.33 -26.78 13.46
C ALA A 7 19.32 -26.37 14.56
N LYS A 8 19.52 -26.81 15.82
CA LYS A 8 18.67 -26.42 16.98
C LYS A 8 19.02 -25.06 17.56
N LEU A 9 20.20 -24.52 17.28
CA LEU A 9 20.63 -23.17 17.69
C LEU A 9 20.06 -22.07 16.77
N TYR A 10 19.67 -22.41 15.55
CA TYR A 10 18.99 -21.47 14.65
C TYR A 10 17.51 -21.39 14.99
N LYS A 11 17.12 -20.36 15.73
CA LYS A 11 15.71 -20.06 16.10
C LYS A 11 14.73 -19.96 14.93
N ASN A 12 15.20 -19.94 13.68
CA ASN A 12 14.41 -19.78 12.47
C ASN A 12 14.60 -20.88 11.40
N ALA A 13 15.37 -21.94 11.66
CA ALA A 13 15.48 -23.06 10.73
C ALA A 13 14.14 -23.80 10.65
N GLY A 14 13.38 -23.59 9.57
CA GLY A 14 12.07 -24.18 9.32
C GLY A 14 10.87 -23.23 9.44
N LYS A 15 11.09 -21.91 9.60
CA LYS A 15 10.02 -20.91 9.77
C LYS A 15 10.10 -19.77 8.74
N SER A 16 10.31 -20.09 7.47
CA SER A 16 10.24 -19.09 6.38
C SER A 16 8.85 -18.40 6.34
N GLU A 17 7.77 -19.15 6.57
CA GLU A 17 6.40 -18.64 6.66
C GLU A 17 6.20 -17.65 7.81
N ASP A 18 6.73 -17.93 9.03
CA ASP A 18 6.64 -17.05 10.18
C ASP A 18 7.43 -15.74 9.96
N SER A 19 8.57 -15.82 9.27
CA SER A 19 9.40 -14.65 8.93
C SER A 19 8.73 -13.76 7.89
N ARG A 20 8.15 -14.35 6.83
CA ARG A 20 7.33 -13.63 5.84
C ARG A 20 6.14 -12.94 6.52
N ARG A 21 5.43 -13.65 7.39
CA ARG A 21 4.24 -13.16 8.09
C ARG A 21 4.54 -11.99 9.03
N ARG A 22 5.61 -12.04 9.84
CA ARG A 22 6.01 -10.95 10.75
C ARG A 22 6.39 -9.67 9.99
N ARG A 23 7.06 -9.79 8.84
CA ARG A 23 7.40 -8.64 7.98
C ARG A 23 6.16 -8.00 7.39
N THR A 24 5.16 -8.79 7.02
CA THR A 24 3.87 -8.32 6.51
C THR A 24 3.15 -7.47 7.56
N GLU A 25 3.06 -7.91 8.81
CA GLU A 25 2.31 -7.23 9.87
C GLU A 25 2.89 -5.85 10.22
N THR A 26 4.20 -5.73 10.38
CA THR A 26 4.83 -4.47 10.85
C THR A 26 4.93 -3.41 9.76
N SER A 27 5.29 -3.80 8.55
CA SER A 27 5.53 -2.87 7.42
C SER A 27 4.23 -2.37 6.79
N VAL A 28 3.21 -3.22 6.73
CA VAL A 28 1.92 -2.91 6.09
C VAL A 28 1.06 -1.97 6.93
N GLU A 29 1.03 -2.10 8.26
CA GLU A 29 0.22 -1.21 9.12
C GLU A 29 0.65 0.26 9.04
N LEU A 30 1.95 0.54 9.00
CA LEU A 30 2.48 1.90 8.91
C LEU A 30 2.22 2.56 7.54
N ARG A 31 2.17 1.77 6.46
CA ARG A 31 1.97 2.26 5.09
C ARG A 31 0.49 2.49 4.76
N LYS A 32 -0.40 1.68 5.31
CA LYS A 32 -1.86 1.78 5.09
C LYS A 32 -2.47 3.05 5.65
N LYS A 33 -1.94 3.57 6.76
CA LYS A 33 -2.56 4.67 7.50
C LYS A 33 -2.61 5.99 6.72
N LYS A 34 -1.62 6.27 5.89
CA LYS A 34 -1.50 7.56 5.19
C LYS A 34 -2.18 7.59 3.81
N CYS A 35 -2.27 6.46 3.10
CA CYS A 35 -2.93 6.37 1.78
C CYS A 35 -4.44 6.10 1.90
N ASN A 36 -4.90 5.66 3.07
CA ASN A 36 -6.25 5.14 3.28
C ASN A 36 -7.31 6.20 3.57
N GLU A 37 -6.96 7.36 4.12
CA GLU A 37 -7.98 8.28 4.63
C GLU A 37 -8.69 9.05 3.51
N GLU A 38 -8.01 9.36 2.41
CA GLU A 38 -8.57 10.15 1.30
C GLU A 38 -9.40 9.34 0.28
N MET A 39 -9.24 8.00 0.26
CA MET A 39 -9.93 7.13 -0.71
C MET A 39 -11.20 6.44 -0.18
N MET A 40 -11.50 6.55 1.12
CA MET A 40 -12.57 5.75 1.73
C MET A 40 -13.96 6.22 1.39
N LYS A 41 -14.19 7.51 1.42
CA LYS A 41 -15.51 8.11 1.22
C LYS A 41 -15.40 9.26 0.22
N ARG A 42 -16.33 9.28 -0.74
CA ARG A 42 -16.37 10.30 -1.80
C ARG A 42 -17.69 11.06 -1.72
N ARG A 43 -17.61 12.40 -1.67
CA ARG A 43 -18.77 13.27 -1.68
C ARG A 43 -19.16 13.63 -3.11
N ASN A 44 -20.45 13.63 -3.40
CA ASN A 44 -20.98 14.06 -4.68
C ASN A 44 -21.22 15.59 -4.66
N ILE A 45 -20.33 16.33 -5.31
CA ILE A 45 -20.34 17.80 -5.34
C ILE A 45 -21.07 18.26 -6.61
N ASP A 46 -21.96 19.25 -6.46
CA ASP A 46 -22.66 19.87 -7.61
C ASP A 46 -21.75 20.92 -8.25
N VAL A 47 -21.32 20.66 -9.49
CA VAL A 47 -20.35 21.47 -10.24
C VAL A 47 -20.98 22.80 -10.73
N ASP A 48 -22.32 22.92 -10.72
CA ASP A 48 -23.03 24.11 -11.20
C ASP A 48 -23.05 25.28 -10.22
N PHE A 49 -22.47 25.13 -9.02
CA PHE A 49 -22.30 26.22 -8.07
C PHE A 49 -20.87 26.79 -8.16
N ASN A 50 -20.62 27.64 -9.16
CA ASN A 50 -19.49 28.55 -9.15
C ASN A 50 -19.63 29.55 -7.98
N ASP A 51 -18.91 29.30 -6.91
CA ASP A 51 -18.50 30.33 -5.98
C ASP A 51 -17.17 30.88 -6.50
N ASP A 52 -17.23 32.08 -7.12
CA ASP A 52 -16.07 32.79 -7.64
C ASP A 52 -15.13 33.20 -6.50
N SER A 53 -14.33 32.28 -5.99
CA SER A 53 -13.06 32.62 -5.33
C SER A 53 -12.24 31.37 -5.04
N ILE A 54 -11.02 31.38 -5.61
CA ILE A 54 -9.83 30.62 -5.24
C ILE A 54 -9.55 29.39 -6.09
N THR A 55 -8.69 29.65 -7.06
CA THR A 55 -7.72 28.77 -7.71
C THR A 55 -6.89 27.99 -6.68
N SER A 56 -6.94 26.67 -6.73
CA SER A 56 -5.81 25.79 -6.54
C SER A 56 -6.08 24.51 -7.33
N GLU A 57 -5.35 24.37 -8.40
CA GLU A 57 -5.23 23.18 -9.22
C GLU A 57 -4.64 22.07 -8.36
N GLU A 58 -5.35 20.97 -8.28
CA GLU A 58 -5.02 19.58 -7.98
C GLU A 58 -6.11 18.91 -7.12
N GLU A 59 -7.33 18.84 -7.63
CA GLU A 59 -8.29 17.83 -7.20
C GLU A 59 -8.80 17.08 -8.42
N LEU A 60 -8.47 15.78 -8.46
CA LEU A 60 -9.02 14.80 -9.39
C LEU A 60 -10.55 14.84 -9.37
N THR A 61 -11.15 15.62 -10.25
CA THR A 61 -12.59 15.60 -10.52
C THR A 61 -12.92 14.31 -11.25
N ILE A 62 -13.41 13.32 -10.53
CA ILE A 62 -13.99 12.13 -11.11
C ILE A 62 -15.41 12.47 -11.56
N GLY A 63 -15.58 12.53 -12.87
CA GLY A 63 -16.83 12.30 -13.57
C GLY A 63 -17.90 13.37 -13.44
N GLY A 64 -17.71 14.48 -14.13
CA GLY A 64 -18.86 15.25 -14.63
C GLY A 64 -19.62 14.42 -15.66
N ALA A 65 -20.85 14.02 -15.36
CA ALA A 65 -21.75 13.57 -16.40
C ALA A 65 -21.93 14.74 -17.40
N GLU A 66 -21.56 14.54 -18.67
CA GLU A 66 -21.93 15.46 -19.73
C GLU A 66 -23.46 15.58 -19.78
N VAL A 67 -23.99 16.65 -19.19
CA VAL A 67 -25.36 17.07 -19.42
C VAL A 67 -25.38 17.75 -20.78
N VAL A 68 -25.85 17.05 -21.78
CA VAL A 68 -26.26 17.64 -23.03
C VAL A 68 -27.33 18.68 -22.72
N GLY A 69 -26.94 19.96 -22.80
CA GLY A 69 -27.82 21.07 -22.50
C GLY A 69 -28.89 21.20 -23.57
N ASP A 70 -30.12 20.88 -23.19
CA ASP A 70 -31.29 21.42 -23.90
C ASP A 70 -31.53 22.86 -23.39
N GLY A 71 -31.39 23.79 -24.33
CA GLY A 71 -31.36 25.22 -24.06
C GLY A 71 -32.70 25.84 -23.69
N THR A 72 -33.20 25.56 -22.49
CA THR A 72 -34.27 26.37 -21.88
C THR A 72 -33.76 26.91 -20.53
N ARG A 73 -33.32 28.18 -20.56
CA ARG A 73 -33.07 28.97 -19.33
C ARG A 73 -34.37 29.05 -18.53
N SER A 74 -34.58 28.13 -17.61
CA SER A 74 -35.56 28.26 -16.55
C SER A 74 -35.07 29.33 -15.57
N SER A 75 -35.94 30.26 -15.16
CA SER A 75 -35.71 31.26 -14.11
C SER A 75 -35.09 30.61 -12.86
N PRO A 76 -34.17 31.29 -12.14
CA PRO A 76 -33.56 30.73 -10.95
C PRO A 76 -34.65 30.40 -9.92
N GLN A 77 -34.92 29.10 -9.76
CA GLN A 77 -35.84 28.64 -8.73
C GLN A 77 -35.24 29.00 -7.36
N LYS A 78 -35.99 29.78 -6.59
CA LYS A 78 -35.62 30.23 -5.24
C LYS A 78 -35.34 29.00 -4.37
N MET A 79 -34.12 28.82 -3.94
CA MET A 79 -33.77 27.75 -2.98
C MET A 79 -34.57 27.88 -1.69
N LEU A 80 -35.14 26.77 -1.24
CA LEU A 80 -35.81 26.68 0.04
C LEU A 80 -34.79 26.64 1.19
N SER A 81 -35.15 27.25 2.33
CA SER A 81 -34.41 26.98 3.58
C SER A 81 -34.62 25.52 4.02
N LEU A 82 -33.73 24.99 4.86
CA LEU A 82 -33.90 23.63 5.40
C LEU A 82 -35.17 23.50 6.20
N GLU A 83 -35.52 24.55 6.94
CA GLU A 83 -36.72 24.65 7.75
C GLU A 83 -38.01 24.66 6.90
N ASP A 84 -38.02 25.41 5.79
CA ASP A 84 -39.14 25.41 4.83
C ASP A 84 -39.28 24.03 4.14
N ALA A 85 -38.15 23.38 3.83
CA ALA A 85 -38.15 22.04 3.27
C ALA A 85 -38.79 21.02 4.24
N VAL A 86 -38.49 21.08 5.54
CA VAL A 86 -39.14 20.26 6.57
C VAL A 86 -40.65 20.45 6.56
N ILE A 87 -41.13 21.72 6.57
CA ILE A 87 -42.57 22.03 6.55
C ILE A 87 -43.25 21.42 5.30
N ILE A 88 -42.63 21.55 4.14
CA ILE A 88 -43.14 20.98 2.90
C ILE A 88 -43.21 19.46 2.95
N LEU A 89 -42.17 18.79 3.48
CA LEU A 89 -42.15 17.33 3.60
C LEU A 89 -43.16 16.78 4.61
N GLN A 90 -43.47 17.55 5.67
CA GLN A 90 -44.45 17.17 6.70
C GLN A 90 -45.89 17.39 6.22
N THR A 91 -46.17 18.45 5.48
CA THR A 91 -47.53 18.88 5.13
C THR A 91 -47.89 18.73 3.66
N GLY A 92 -46.87 18.64 2.79
CA GLY A 92 -47.06 18.69 1.33
C GLY A 92 -47.52 17.35 0.75
N ARG A 93 -48.53 17.44 -0.13
CA ARG A 93 -49.00 16.30 -0.97
C ARG A 93 -48.62 16.47 -2.44
N ASN A 94 -48.00 17.59 -2.81
CA ASN A 94 -47.63 17.91 -4.18
C ASN A 94 -46.22 17.39 -4.45
N VAL A 95 -46.08 16.50 -5.43
CA VAL A 95 -44.82 15.82 -5.81
C VAL A 95 -43.75 16.84 -6.23
N ASP A 96 -44.12 17.90 -6.98
CA ASP A 96 -43.14 18.90 -7.43
C ASP A 96 -42.57 19.69 -6.23
N LYS A 97 -43.38 20.00 -5.24
CA LYS A 97 -42.91 20.66 -4.01
C LYS A 97 -42.01 19.75 -3.19
N ILE A 98 -42.36 18.46 -3.08
CA ILE A 98 -41.54 17.45 -2.41
C ILE A 98 -40.18 17.32 -3.10
N ARG A 99 -40.17 17.26 -4.46
CA ARG A 99 -38.95 17.22 -5.25
C ARG A 99 -38.10 18.48 -5.00
N THR A 100 -38.67 19.67 -5.08
CA THR A 100 -37.98 20.94 -4.81
C THR A 100 -37.40 20.98 -3.39
N ALA A 101 -38.09 20.43 -2.40
CA ALA A 101 -37.59 20.35 -1.03
C ALA A 101 -36.33 19.47 -0.95
N PHE A 102 -36.35 18.24 -1.49
CA PHE A 102 -35.16 17.37 -1.48
C PHE A 102 -34.03 17.94 -2.35
N GLU A 103 -34.33 18.53 -3.52
CA GLU A 103 -33.34 19.22 -4.33
C GLU A 103 -32.63 20.34 -3.55
N SER A 104 -33.37 21.14 -2.79
CA SER A 104 -32.79 22.20 -1.96
C SER A 104 -31.87 21.63 -0.87
N VAL A 105 -32.26 20.53 -0.21
CA VAL A 105 -31.42 19.83 0.78
C VAL A 105 -30.16 19.27 0.11
N ARG A 106 -30.28 18.62 -1.06
CA ARG A 106 -29.15 18.11 -1.83
C ARG A 106 -28.14 19.21 -2.15
N ARG A 107 -28.60 20.32 -2.69
CA ARG A 107 -27.74 21.47 -3.05
C ARG A 107 -26.96 21.99 -1.83
N VAL A 108 -27.59 22.06 -0.66
CA VAL A 108 -26.94 22.47 0.59
C VAL A 108 -25.87 21.46 1.02
N LEU A 109 -26.12 20.16 0.88
CA LEU A 109 -25.18 19.08 1.20
C LEU A 109 -24.05 18.92 0.16
N SER A 110 -24.26 19.41 -1.07
CA SER A 110 -23.28 19.33 -2.17
C SER A 110 -22.29 20.49 -2.19
N ARG A 111 -22.34 21.41 -1.22
CA ARG A 111 -21.39 22.53 -1.11
C ARG A 111 -19.97 22.02 -0.89
N ASN A 112 -19.00 22.66 -1.56
CA ASN A 112 -17.60 22.22 -1.50
C ASN A 112 -17.02 22.33 -0.06
N LYS A 113 -17.30 23.43 0.65
CA LYS A 113 -16.78 23.68 1.99
C LYS A 113 -17.88 23.53 3.06
N ASN A 114 -17.58 22.75 4.12
CA ASN A 114 -18.38 22.62 5.35
C ASN A 114 -19.90 22.41 5.11
N PRO A 115 -20.34 21.34 4.43
CA PRO A 115 -21.74 21.04 4.29
C PRO A 115 -22.38 20.85 5.68
N PRO A 116 -23.58 21.43 5.94
CA PRO A 116 -24.18 21.38 7.29
C PRO A 116 -24.88 20.03 7.53
N ILE A 117 -24.12 18.92 7.49
CA ILE A 117 -24.65 17.55 7.62
C ILE A 117 -25.37 17.39 8.97
N ASP A 118 -24.77 17.84 10.07
CA ASP A 118 -25.37 17.72 11.41
C ASP A 118 -26.69 18.49 11.52
N LYS A 119 -26.78 19.67 10.89
CA LYS A 119 -28.04 20.43 10.86
C LYS A 119 -29.13 19.65 10.14
N VAL A 120 -28.81 19.03 9.02
CA VAL A 120 -29.76 18.19 8.25
C VAL A 120 -30.21 16.99 9.08
N ILE A 121 -29.28 16.31 9.77
CA ILE A 121 -29.60 15.19 10.65
C ILE A 121 -30.50 15.61 11.80
N ASN A 122 -30.17 16.71 12.50
CA ASN A 122 -30.90 17.21 13.64
C ASN A 122 -32.34 17.69 13.30
N LEU A 123 -32.55 18.12 12.06
CA LEU A 123 -33.88 18.46 11.53
C LEU A 123 -34.74 17.23 11.17
N GLY A 124 -34.21 15.99 11.33
CA GLY A 124 -34.93 14.74 11.12
C GLY A 124 -34.99 14.27 9.67
N PHE A 125 -34.20 14.83 8.77
CA PHE A 125 -34.18 14.43 7.36
C PHE A 125 -33.82 12.95 7.12
N PRO A 126 -32.99 12.24 7.93
CA PRO A 126 -32.69 10.83 7.67
C PRO A 126 -33.94 9.96 7.46
N CYS A 127 -34.96 10.10 8.31
CA CYS A 127 -36.22 9.34 8.17
C CYS A 127 -36.98 9.71 6.88
N ALA A 128 -37.07 10.99 6.55
CA ALA A 128 -37.76 11.47 5.35
C ALA A 128 -37.02 11.03 4.06
N LEU A 129 -35.69 11.05 4.06
CA LEU A 129 -34.86 10.61 2.95
C LEU A 129 -35.03 9.10 2.70
N VAL A 130 -35.04 8.29 3.76
CA VAL A 130 -35.26 6.84 3.64
C VAL A 130 -36.65 6.52 3.11
N GLN A 131 -37.69 7.20 3.57
CA GLN A 131 -39.03 7.07 3.02
C GLN A 131 -39.10 7.47 1.53
N ALA A 132 -38.39 8.51 1.14
CA ALA A 132 -38.30 8.98 -0.23
C ALA A 132 -37.66 7.98 -1.19
N LEU A 133 -36.77 7.08 -0.72
CA LEU A 133 -36.19 6.01 -1.54
C LEU A 133 -37.23 5.01 -2.07
N SER A 134 -38.40 4.92 -1.43
CA SER A 134 -39.52 4.07 -1.86
C SER A 134 -40.66 4.85 -2.53
N PHE A 135 -40.45 6.12 -2.83
CA PHE A 135 -41.43 6.96 -3.49
C PHE A 135 -41.66 6.52 -4.94
N GLU A 136 -42.80 6.84 -5.56
CA GLU A 136 -43.07 6.44 -6.95
C GLU A 136 -42.25 7.22 -7.97
N ASP A 137 -42.00 8.52 -7.72
CA ASP A 137 -41.26 9.42 -8.61
C ASP A 137 -39.75 9.21 -8.52
N ASP A 138 -39.11 8.82 -9.63
CA ASP A 138 -37.69 8.53 -9.70
C ASP A 138 -36.79 9.76 -9.45
N LYS A 139 -37.28 10.98 -9.72
CA LYS A 139 -36.51 12.20 -9.41
C LYS A 139 -36.45 12.43 -7.90
N VAL A 140 -37.56 12.16 -7.19
CA VAL A 140 -37.59 12.22 -5.71
C VAL A 140 -36.64 11.21 -5.12
N LYS A 141 -36.65 9.96 -5.62
CA LYS A 141 -35.69 8.93 -5.19
C LYS A 141 -34.25 9.35 -5.42
N PHE A 142 -33.98 9.94 -6.58
CA PHE A 142 -32.64 10.38 -6.97
C PHE A 142 -32.10 11.50 -6.06
N GLU A 143 -32.92 12.54 -5.82
CA GLU A 143 -32.52 13.64 -4.92
C GLU A 143 -32.28 13.11 -3.48
N ALA A 144 -33.13 12.20 -3.00
CA ALA A 144 -32.99 11.58 -1.70
C ALA A 144 -31.72 10.71 -1.61
N ALA A 145 -31.46 9.87 -2.63
CA ALA A 145 -30.26 9.05 -2.68
C ALA A 145 -28.98 9.92 -2.69
N TRP A 146 -28.98 11.02 -3.44
CA TRP A 146 -27.85 11.96 -3.46
C TRP A 146 -27.64 12.65 -2.11
N CYS A 147 -28.71 13.09 -1.44
CA CYS A 147 -28.61 13.58 -0.06
C CYS A 147 -27.97 12.55 0.86
N ILE A 148 -28.41 11.29 0.79
CA ILE A 148 -27.86 10.18 1.56
C ILE A 148 -26.38 9.99 1.24
N THR A 149 -25.98 9.97 -0.04
CA THR A 149 -24.57 9.86 -0.46
C THR A 149 -23.68 10.89 0.26
N ASN A 150 -24.16 12.14 0.33
CA ASN A 150 -23.40 13.21 0.96
C ASN A 150 -23.41 13.13 2.50
N ILE A 151 -24.46 12.61 3.13
CA ILE A 151 -24.49 12.35 4.57
C ILE A 151 -23.52 11.22 4.92
N VAL A 152 -23.55 10.08 4.17
CA VAL A 152 -22.69 8.93 4.45
C VAL A 152 -21.23 9.14 4.02
N SER A 153 -20.92 10.23 3.31
CA SER A 153 -19.54 10.67 3.07
C SER A 153 -18.91 11.36 4.30
N GLY A 154 -19.69 11.68 5.31
CA GLY A 154 -19.26 12.32 6.54
C GLY A 154 -18.69 11.34 7.58
N THR A 155 -18.86 11.67 8.87
CA THR A 155 -18.39 10.85 9.99
C THR A 155 -19.21 9.55 10.12
N SER A 156 -18.66 8.59 10.89
CA SER A 156 -19.36 7.33 11.19
C SER A 156 -20.69 7.55 11.92
N GLU A 157 -20.75 8.57 12.80
CA GLU A 157 -22.00 8.93 13.50
C GLU A 157 -23.06 9.46 12.52
N GLN A 158 -22.65 10.31 11.58
CA GLN A 158 -23.52 10.83 10.53
C GLN A 158 -24.00 9.69 9.61
N THR A 159 -23.12 8.77 9.20
CA THR A 159 -23.46 7.58 8.44
C THR A 159 -24.47 6.70 9.19
N MET A 160 -24.23 6.45 10.47
CA MET A 160 -25.11 5.65 11.31
C MET A 160 -26.51 6.27 11.51
N SER A 161 -26.67 7.57 11.38
CA SER A 161 -27.99 8.22 11.45
C SER A 161 -28.93 7.75 10.35
N VAL A 162 -28.41 7.57 9.14
CA VAL A 162 -29.16 7.11 7.96
C VAL A 162 -29.36 5.60 8.02
N VAL A 163 -28.36 4.84 8.47
CA VAL A 163 -28.47 3.38 8.66
C VAL A 163 -29.54 3.04 9.69
N LYS A 164 -29.57 3.73 10.83
CA LYS A 164 -30.60 3.56 11.88
C LYS A 164 -31.99 3.94 11.38
N ALA A 165 -32.11 4.85 10.43
CA ALA A 165 -33.37 5.17 9.77
C ALA A 165 -33.84 4.07 8.78
N GLY A 166 -33.02 3.02 8.52
CA GLY A 166 -33.37 1.88 7.70
C GLY A 166 -33.01 2.02 6.20
N ALA A 167 -31.96 2.79 5.87
CA ALA A 167 -31.60 3.08 4.47
C ALA A 167 -31.08 1.88 3.68
N VAL A 168 -30.48 0.86 4.32
CA VAL A 168 -29.75 -0.21 3.62
C VAL A 168 -30.62 -0.97 2.63
N THR A 169 -31.70 -1.57 3.10
CA THR A 169 -32.58 -2.41 2.25
C THR A 169 -33.19 -1.62 1.07
N PRO A 170 -33.72 -0.38 1.23
CA PRO A 170 -34.18 0.42 0.11
C PRO A 170 -33.07 0.76 -0.89
N LEU A 171 -31.86 1.09 -0.42
CA LEU A 171 -30.71 1.38 -1.29
C LEU A 171 -30.31 0.16 -2.11
N LEU A 172 -30.23 -1.03 -1.52
CA LEU A 172 -29.92 -2.27 -2.26
C LEU A 172 -30.97 -2.56 -3.36
N LYS A 173 -32.25 -2.28 -3.11
CA LYS A 173 -33.29 -2.35 -4.15
C LYS A 173 -33.05 -1.33 -5.28
N LEU A 174 -32.64 -0.10 -4.93
CA LEU A 174 -32.37 0.93 -5.93
C LEU A 174 -31.11 0.64 -6.75
N CYS A 175 -30.10 -0.07 -6.21
CA CYS A 175 -28.96 -0.54 -6.98
C CYS A 175 -29.38 -1.42 -8.17
N MET A 176 -30.53 -2.10 -8.07
CA MET A 176 -31.10 -2.94 -9.14
C MET A 176 -32.14 -2.16 -10.00
N SER A 177 -32.24 -0.85 -9.85
CA SER A 177 -33.18 -0.02 -10.61
C SER A 177 -32.92 -0.12 -12.12
N PRO A 178 -33.97 -0.16 -12.98
CA PRO A 178 -33.81 -0.02 -14.42
C PRO A 178 -33.27 1.36 -14.83
N SER A 179 -33.45 2.39 -14.01
CA SER A 179 -32.83 3.70 -14.19
C SER A 179 -31.37 3.66 -13.78
N LEU A 180 -30.45 3.66 -14.77
CA LEU A 180 -29.00 3.59 -14.52
C LEU A 180 -28.51 4.73 -13.61
N LYS A 181 -29.04 5.95 -13.76
CA LYS A 181 -28.69 7.09 -12.91
C LYS A 181 -29.03 6.84 -11.44
N LEU A 182 -30.20 6.25 -11.19
CA LEU A 182 -30.67 5.93 -9.85
C LEU A 182 -29.87 4.78 -9.25
N SER A 183 -29.59 3.75 -10.06
CA SER A 183 -28.74 2.61 -9.67
C SER A 183 -27.32 3.07 -9.32
N GLU A 184 -26.70 3.89 -10.16
CA GLU A 184 -25.38 4.47 -9.92
C GLU A 184 -25.32 5.25 -8.61
N GLN A 185 -26.30 6.12 -8.36
CA GLN A 185 -26.37 6.92 -7.13
C GLN A 185 -26.54 6.05 -5.88
N ALA A 186 -27.32 4.97 -5.98
CA ALA A 186 -27.48 4.02 -4.88
C ALA A 186 -26.21 3.21 -4.61
N VAL A 187 -25.49 2.78 -5.66
CA VAL A 187 -24.17 2.12 -5.51
C VAL A 187 -23.15 3.04 -4.86
N TRP A 188 -23.20 4.36 -5.17
CA TRP A 188 -22.35 5.34 -4.50
C TRP A 188 -22.62 5.43 -2.99
N CYS A 189 -23.90 5.44 -2.58
CA CYS A 189 -24.26 5.36 -1.16
C CYS A 189 -23.66 4.12 -0.49
N VAL A 190 -23.86 2.95 -1.11
CA VAL A 190 -23.36 1.66 -0.62
C VAL A 190 -21.83 1.66 -0.53
N ALA A 191 -21.13 2.20 -1.52
CA ALA A 191 -19.68 2.30 -1.52
C ALA A 191 -19.16 3.16 -0.36
N ASN A 192 -19.79 4.31 -0.08
CA ASN A 192 -19.46 5.15 1.08
C ASN A 192 -19.73 4.43 2.40
N MET A 193 -20.87 3.73 2.52
CA MET A 193 -21.18 2.95 3.74
C MET A 193 -20.15 1.83 3.95
N ALA A 194 -19.77 1.10 2.91
CA ALA A 194 -18.73 0.07 2.99
C ALA A 194 -17.36 0.65 3.39
N GLY A 195 -17.06 1.86 2.95
CA GLY A 195 -15.83 2.59 3.28
C GLY A 195 -15.77 3.10 4.72
N ASP A 196 -16.90 3.14 5.44
CA ASP A 196 -16.96 3.64 6.82
C ASP A 196 -16.22 2.73 7.82
N GLY A 197 -16.28 1.42 7.60
CA GLY A 197 -15.60 0.46 8.46
C GLY A 197 -16.19 -0.94 8.41
N THR A 198 -15.60 -1.83 9.20
CA THR A 198 -15.97 -3.26 9.22
C THR A 198 -17.43 -3.49 9.60
N GLN A 199 -17.97 -2.72 10.54
CA GLN A 199 -19.34 -2.89 11.02
C GLN A 199 -20.36 -2.70 9.88
N LEU A 200 -20.21 -1.62 9.10
CA LEU A 200 -21.13 -1.33 8.00
C LEU A 200 -20.87 -2.22 6.78
N ARG A 201 -19.62 -2.56 6.49
CA ARG A 201 -19.28 -3.56 5.48
C ARG A 201 -19.97 -4.89 5.78
N ASP A 202 -19.84 -5.40 7.00
CA ASP A 202 -20.41 -6.71 7.39
C ASP A 202 -21.95 -6.67 7.40
N LEU A 203 -22.55 -5.54 7.81
CA LEU A 203 -23.98 -5.31 7.68
C LEU A 203 -24.43 -5.39 6.21
N LEU A 204 -23.75 -4.70 5.30
CA LEU A 204 -24.09 -4.73 3.87
C LEU A 204 -23.97 -6.16 3.29
N ILE A 205 -22.94 -6.92 3.71
CA ILE A 205 -22.79 -8.33 3.30
C ILE A 205 -23.98 -9.16 3.80
N SER A 206 -24.37 -9.01 5.07
CA SER A 206 -25.50 -9.74 5.64
C SER A 206 -26.86 -9.37 5.00
N GLU A 207 -27.00 -8.14 4.50
CA GLU A 207 -28.18 -7.66 3.79
C GLU A 207 -28.20 -8.02 2.30
N GLY A 208 -27.17 -8.75 1.80
CA GLY A 208 -27.13 -9.28 0.45
C GLY A 208 -26.61 -8.32 -0.61
N VAL A 209 -25.62 -7.48 -0.29
CA VAL A 209 -25.01 -6.54 -1.23
C VAL A 209 -24.23 -7.25 -2.36
N LEU A 210 -23.64 -8.44 -2.09
CA LEU A 210 -22.75 -9.09 -3.05
C LEU A 210 -23.45 -9.51 -4.34
N PRO A 211 -24.58 -10.26 -4.33
CA PRO A 211 -25.27 -10.61 -5.57
C PRO A 211 -25.71 -9.38 -6.38
N VAL A 212 -26.00 -8.27 -5.71
CA VAL A 212 -26.34 -6.99 -6.37
C VAL A 212 -25.13 -6.42 -7.12
N LEU A 213 -23.97 -6.29 -6.47
CA LEU A 213 -22.75 -5.75 -7.08
C LEU A 213 -22.23 -6.68 -8.19
N ILE A 214 -22.22 -7.99 -7.95
CA ILE A 214 -21.79 -9.00 -8.94
C ILE A 214 -22.70 -8.95 -10.17
N GLY A 215 -24.03 -8.89 -10.00
CA GLY A 215 -24.96 -8.79 -11.09
C GLY A 215 -24.80 -7.49 -11.93
N LEU A 216 -24.27 -6.41 -11.35
CA LEU A 216 -23.90 -5.21 -12.08
C LEU A 216 -22.61 -5.44 -12.90
N VAL A 217 -21.62 -6.16 -12.37
CA VAL A 217 -20.39 -6.51 -13.11
C VAL A 217 -20.71 -7.42 -14.32
N GLU A 218 -21.73 -8.26 -14.24
CA GLU A 218 -22.15 -9.09 -15.37
C GLU A 218 -22.66 -8.24 -16.56
N ARG A 219 -23.10 -7.01 -16.30
CA ARG A 219 -23.68 -6.08 -17.29
C ARG A 219 -22.79 -4.88 -17.58
N LEU A 220 -21.47 -4.95 -17.40
CA LEU A 220 -20.53 -3.83 -17.56
C LEU A 220 -20.73 -3.07 -18.88
N ASP A 221 -20.95 -3.79 -19.99
CA ASP A 221 -21.12 -3.19 -21.32
C ASP A 221 -22.36 -2.26 -21.43
N SER A 222 -23.32 -2.40 -20.54
CA SER A 222 -24.51 -1.55 -20.46
C SER A 222 -24.36 -0.36 -19.52
N LEU A 223 -23.28 -0.31 -18.73
CA LEU A 223 -23.04 0.74 -17.75
C LEU A 223 -22.19 1.87 -18.35
N GLY A 224 -22.49 3.12 -17.97
CA GLY A 224 -21.62 4.24 -18.30
C GLY A 224 -20.29 4.19 -17.51
N LEU A 225 -19.24 4.80 -18.05
CA LEU A 225 -17.90 4.81 -17.46
C LEU A 225 -17.89 5.27 -16.01
N SER A 226 -18.64 6.34 -15.68
CA SER A 226 -18.78 6.84 -14.30
C SER A 226 -19.31 5.76 -13.36
N PHE A 227 -20.32 5.02 -13.81
CA PHE A 227 -20.90 3.94 -13.02
C PHE A 227 -19.92 2.80 -12.79
N VAL A 228 -19.16 2.38 -13.81
CA VAL A 228 -18.15 1.32 -13.68
C VAL A 228 -17.09 1.72 -12.65
N ARG A 229 -16.62 2.96 -12.66
CA ARG A 229 -15.66 3.48 -11.68
C ARG A 229 -16.21 3.44 -10.25
N ILE A 230 -17.46 3.85 -10.04
CA ILE A 230 -18.13 3.79 -8.71
C ILE A 230 -18.31 2.35 -8.26
N LEU A 231 -18.74 1.46 -9.15
CA LEU A 231 -18.91 0.04 -8.87
C LEU A 231 -17.59 -0.61 -8.45
N THR A 232 -16.50 -0.31 -9.17
CA THR A 232 -15.17 -0.85 -8.86
C THR A 232 -14.66 -0.34 -7.51
N TRP A 233 -14.87 0.93 -7.23
CA TRP A 233 -14.54 1.51 -5.93
C TRP A 233 -15.37 0.89 -4.79
N ALA A 234 -16.63 0.51 -5.03
CA ALA A 234 -17.43 -0.24 -4.06
C ALA A 234 -16.78 -1.59 -3.72
N PHE A 235 -16.31 -2.37 -4.71
CA PHE A 235 -15.56 -3.61 -4.48
C PHE A 235 -14.28 -3.37 -3.67
N SER A 236 -13.53 -2.33 -3.98
CA SER A 236 -12.33 -1.96 -3.22
C SER A 236 -12.66 -1.73 -1.74
N ASN A 237 -13.73 -0.98 -1.42
CA ASN A 237 -14.16 -0.75 -0.04
C ASN A 237 -14.69 -2.02 0.64
N MET A 238 -15.36 -2.93 -0.08
CA MET A 238 -15.80 -4.21 0.47
C MET A 238 -14.64 -5.12 0.90
N CYS A 239 -13.47 -5.05 0.22
CA CYS A 239 -12.30 -5.86 0.53
C CYS A 239 -11.38 -5.24 1.59
N ARG A 240 -11.47 -3.93 1.86
CA ARG A 240 -10.40 -3.11 2.47
C ARG A 240 -10.09 -3.43 3.93
N HIS A 241 -11.07 -3.67 4.78
CA HIS A 241 -10.89 -3.69 6.22
C HIS A 241 -10.56 -5.09 6.74
N LYS A 242 -9.54 -5.19 7.63
CA LYS A 242 -8.98 -6.46 8.12
C LYS A 242 -9.40 -6.87 9.53
N LYS A 243 -9.93 -5.97 10.33
CA LYS A 243 -10.27 -6.28 11.74
C LYS A 243 -11.73 -5.96 12.02
N PRO A 244 -12.65 -6.94 11.90
CA PRO A 244 -12.44 -8.33 11.46
C PRO A 244 -12.14 -8.43 9.96
N GLN A 245 -11.43 -9.50 9.58
CA GLN A 245 -11.15 -9.81 8.17
C GLN A 245 -12.46 -10.22 7.47
N VAL A 246 -12.54 -9.93 6.16
CA VAL A 246 -13.63 -10.42 5.32
C VAL A 246 -13.58 -11.95 5.27
N PRO A 247 -14.70 -12.66 5.46
CA PRO A 247 -14.71 -14.12 5.37
C PRO A 247 -14.24 -14.62 3.99
N MET A 248 -13.49 -15.73 3.98
CA MET A 248 -12.88 -16.28 2.78
C MET A 248 -13.88 -16.61 1.66
N ASN A 249 -15.04 -17.15 2.03
CA ASN A 249 -16.11 -17.43 1.06
C ASN A 249 -16.64 -16.15 0.38
N VAL A 250 -16.69 -15.04 1.10
CA VAL A 250 -17.09 -13.72 0.57
C VAL A 250 -16.04 -13.18 -0.40
N LEU A 251 -14.74 -13.31 -0.05
CA LEU A 251 -13.65 -12.93 -0.93
C LEU A 251 -13.64 -13.77 -2.21
N ALA A 252 -13.86 -15.08 -2.09
CA ALA A 252 -13.93 -16.00 -3.23
C ALA A 252 -15.10 -15.66 -4.18
N GLU A 253 -16.23 -15.19 -3.64
CA GLU A 253 -17.38 -14.73 -4.44
C GLU A 253 -17.06 -13.44 -5.21
N MET A 254 -16.29 -12.53 -4.62
CA MET A 254 -15.90 -11.25 -5.25
C MET A 254 -14.75 -11.36 -6.26
N ALA A 255 -13.85 -12.32 -6.11
CA ALA A 255 -12.63 -12.44 -6.89
C ALA A 255 -12.84 -12.45 -8.42
N PRO A 256 -13.81 -13.21 -8.99
CA PRO A 256 -14.07 -13.20 -10.43
C PRO A 256 -14.51 -11.83 -10.96
N SER A 257 -15.30 -11.09 -10.17
CA SER A 257 -15.74 -9.74 -10.53
C SER A 257 -14.59 -8.76 -10.54
N ILE A 258 -13.68 -8.83 -9.57
CA ILE A 258 -12.47 -8.00 -9.52
C ILE A 258 -11.57 -8.31 -10.72
N ALA A 259 -11.37 -9.60 -11.05
CA ALA A 259 -10.60 -10.00 -12.22
C ALA A 259 -11.17 -9.48 -13.54
N LYS A 260 -12.50 -9.40 -13.66
CA LYS A 260 -13.17 -8.81 -14.83
C LYS A 260 -12.96 -7.30 -14.90
N LEU A 261 -13.03 -6.59 -13.77
CA LEU A 261 -12.83 -5.15 -13.66
C LEU A 261 -11.38 -4.73 -13.96
N LEU A 262 -10.38 -5.56 -13.64
CA LEU A 262 -8.97 -5.32 -14.00
C LEU A 262 -8.76 -5.25 -15.52
N LYS A 263 -9.59 -5.94 -16.30
CA LYS A 263 -9.52 -5.99 -17.77
C LYS A 263 -10.34 -4.90 -18.46
N PHE A 264 -11.05 -4.10 -17.69
CA PHE A 264 -11.82 -2.98 -18.25
C PHE A 264 -10.88 -1.88 -18.73
N ASP A 265 -11.10 -1.36 -19.94
CA ASP A 265 -10.22 -0.37 -20.58
C ASP A 265 -10.44 1.04 -20.03
N ASP A 266 -10.09 1.23 -18.75
CA ASP A 266 -10.10 2.52 -18.06
C ASP A 266 -9.11 2.49 -16.88
N THR A 267 -8.14 3.38 -16.89
CA THR A 267 -7.06 3.44 -15.89
C THR A 267 -7.57 3.63 -14.46
N THR A 268 -8.63 4.42 -14.25
CA THR A 268 -9.23 4.62 -12.91
C THR A 268 -9.85 3.33 -12.41
N THR A 269 -10.60 2.63 -13.25
CA THR A 269 -11.19 1.32 -12.95
C THR A 269 -10.10 0.30 -12.63
N GLN A 270 -9.06 0.21 -13.47
CA GLN A 270 -7.92 -0.69 -13.24
C GLN A 270 -7.20 -0.38 -11.93
N THR A 271 -7.05 0.89 -11.58
CA THR A 271 -6.44 1.33 -10.31
C THR A 271 -7.26 0.87 -9.11
N ASP A 272 -8.57 1.15 -9.09
CA ASP A 272 -9.45 0.76 -7.98
C ASP A 272 -9.61 -0.78 -7.89
N ALA A 273 -9.65 -1.50 -9.03
CA ALA A 273 -9.65 -2.95 -9.09
C ALA A 273 -8.33 -3.57 -8.59
N GLY A 274 -7.20 -2.96 -8.93
CA GLY A 274 -5.88 -3.33 -8.40
C GLY A 274 -5.80 -3.17 -6.88
N TRP A 275 -6.35 -2.09 -6.33
CA TRP A 275 -6.47 -1.92 -4.88
C TRP A 275 -7.41 -2.96 -4.26
N ALA A 276 -8.56 -3.25 -4.88
CA ALA A 276 -9.47 -4.30 -4.42
C ALA A 276 -8.75 -5.66 -4.34
N LEU A 277 -8.00 -6.02 -5.39
CA LEU A 277 -7.19 -7.25 -5.43
C LEU A 277 -6.10 -7.24 -4.36
N SER A 278 -5.44 -6.10 -4.12
CA SER A 278 -4.42 -5.99 -3.08
C SER A 278 -4.97 -6.21 -1.67
N TYR A 279 -6.21 -5.78 -1.39
CA TYR A 279 -6.87 -6.06 -0.11
C TYR A 279 -7.33 -7.51 0.00
N LEU A 280 -7.83 -8.09 -1.09
CA LEU A 280 -8.25 -9.48 -1.17
C LEU A 280 -7.10 -10.44 -0.91
N THR A 281 -5.93 -10.20 -1.51
CA THR A 281 -4.74 -11.06 -1.42
C THR A 281 -3.88 -10.81 -0.19
N ASP A 282 -4.22 -9.81 0.64
CA ASP A 282 -3.49 -9.46 1.85
C ASP A 282 -3.95 -10.35 3.03
N GLY A 283 -3.53 -11.61 3.05
CA GLY A 283 -3.96 -12.60 4.05
C GLY A 283 -3.13 -13.88 4.02
N SER A 284 -3.81 -15.02 4.11
CA SER A 284 -3.23 -16.36 4.03
C SER A 284 -2.89 -16.74 2.59
N ASP A 285 -2.19 -17.87 2.42
CA ASP A 285 -1.91 -18.47 1.11
C ASP A 285 -3.19 -18.72 0.29
N ASP A 286 -4.29 -19.04 0.96
CA ASP A 286 -5.61 -19.20 0.31
C ASP A 286 -6.13 -17.86 -0.24
N ASN A 287 -5.94 -16.76 0.48
CA ASN A 287 -6.27 -15.41 -0.01
C ASN A 287 -5.45 -15.08 -1.26
N ILE A 288 -4.15 -15.38 -1.23
CA ILE A 288 -3.25 -15.18 -2.36
C ILE A 288 -3.70 -16.03 -3.55
N ALA A 289 -4.05 -17.31 -3.33
CA ALA A 289 -4.49 -18.24 -4.36
C ALA A 289 -5.70 -17.70 -5.14
N LEU A 290 -6.64 -16.99 -4.50
CA LEU A 290 -7.78 -16.36 -5.18
C LEU A 290 -7.36 -15.32 -6.23
N GLY A 291 -6.22 -14.66 -6.01
CA GLY A 291 -5.71 -13.60 -6.89
C GLY A 291 -4.70 -14.05 -7.94
N MET A 292 -4.11 -15.24 -7.81
CA MET A 292 -3.01 -15.70 -8.68
C MET A 292 -3.35 -15.72 -10.17
N GLY A 293 -4.60 -15.94 -10.52
CA GLY A 293 -5.08 -15.84 -11.91
C GLY A 293 -4.92 -14.45 -12.55
N CYS A 294 -4.73 -13.41 -11.74
CA CYS A 294 -4.49 -12.03 -12.20
C CYS A 294 -3.00 -11.68 -12.30
N LEU A 295 -2.08 -12.61 -12.04
CA LEU A 295 -0.63 -12.36 -12.12
C LEU A 295 -0.19 -11.74 -13.46
N PRO A 296 -0.64 -12.21 -14.63
CA PRO A 296 -0.27 -11.59 -15.91
C PRO A 296 -0.72 -10.14 -16.03
N ASP A 297 -1.93 -9.81 -15.52
CA ASP A 297 -2.45 -8.45 -15.54
C ASP A 297 -1.61 -7.52 -14.65
N MET A 298 -1.16 -8.00 -13.48
CA MET A 298 -0.30 -7.25 -12.56
C MET A 298 1.08 -6.97 -13.16
N VAL A 299 1.68 -7.94 -13.85
CA VAL A 299 2.94 -7.77 -14.58
C VAL A 299 2.77 -6.72 -15.69
N ASN A 300 1.69 -6.77 -16.45
CA ASN A 300 1.39 -5.77 -17.46
C ASN A 300 1.24 -4.36 -16.86
N PHE A 301 0.60 -4.23 -15.70
CA PHE A 301 0.40 -2.92 -15.07
C PHE A 301 1.71 -2.29 -14.58
N VAL A 302 2.65 -3.05 -14.05
CA VAL A 302 3.95 -2.50 -13.62
C VAL A 302 4.84 -2.09 -14.79
N THR A 303 4.58 -2.59 -16.00
CA THR A 303 5.29 -2.24 -17.25
C THR A 303 4.54 -1.21 -18.10
N SER A 304 3.30 -0.83 -17.74
CA SER A 304 2.41 0.01 -18.55
C SER A 304 2.84 1.48 -18.67
N GLY A 305 3.67 1.97 -17.76
CA GLY A 305 4.05 3.38 -17.67
C GLY A 305 2.99 4.31 -17.05
N HIS A 306 1.87 3.77 -16.57
CA HIS A 306 0.82 4.54 -15.88
C HIS A 306 0.98 4.44 -14.35
N ASP A 307 1.51 5.47 -13.72
CA ASP A 307 1.84 5.52 -12.28
C ASP A 307 0.70 5.06 -11.37
N SER A 308 -0.55 5.38 -11.71
CA SER A 308 -1.72 5.06 -10.89
C SER A 308 -1.98 3.56 -10.75
N VAL A 309 -1.68 2.73 -11.77
CA VAL A 309 -1.86 1.28 -11.72
C VAL A 309 -0.61 0.56 -11.22
N ILE A 310 0.59 1.17 -11.30
CA ILE A 310 1.84 0.57 -10.85
C ILE A 310 1.81 0.30 -9.34
N ALA A 311 1.39 1.28 -8.54
CA ALA A 311 1.40 1.15 -7.08
C ALA A 311 0.52 -0.01 -6.56
N PRO A 312 -0.76 -0.15 -6.95
CA PRO A 312 -1.56 -1.30 -6.54
C PRO A 312 -1.03 -2.63 -7.10
N ALA A 313 -0.50 -2.65 -8.33
CA ALA A 313 0.06 -3.86 -8.93
C ALA A 313 1.30 -4.34 -8.17
N LEU A 314 2.24 -3.45 -7.82
CA LEU A 314 3.38 -3.79 -6.98
C LEU A 314 2.94 -4.33 -5.61
N ARG A 315 1.88 -3.76 -5.02
CA ARG A 315 1.32 -4.25 -3.76
C ARG A 315 0.77 -5.67 -3.89
N VAL A 316 0.05 -5.98 -4.97
CA VAL A 316 -0.47 -7.34 -5.24
C VAL A 316 0.68 -8.32 -5.43
N LEU A 317 1.68 -7.97 -6.26
CA LEU A 317 2.86 -8.80 -6.47
C LEU A 317 3.65 -9.02 -5.18
N GLY A 318 3.78 -7.96 -4.35
CA GLY A 318 4.36 -8.07 -3.02
C GLY A 318 3.57 -9.01 -2.11
N ASN A 319 2.23 -9.02 -2.16
CA ASN A 319 1.40 -9.98 -1.45
C ASN A 319 1.65 -11.41 -1.97
N PHE A 320 1.71 -11.63 -3.28
CA PHE A 320 1.93 -12.96 -3.86
C PHE A 320 3.23 -13.59 -3.38
N VAL A 321 4.31 -12.81 -3.26
CA VAL A 321 5.59 -13.32 -2.75
C VAL A 321 5.66 -13.41 -1.21
N THR A 322 4.59 -13.08 -0.48
CA THR A 322 4.46 -13.43 0.95
C THR A 322 3.87 -14.82 1.17
N GLY A 323 3.34 -15.45 0.14
CA GLY A 323 2.75 -16.78 0.16
C GLY A 323 3.78 -17.90 0.20
N ASN A 324 3.35 -19.10 -0.16
CA ASN A 324 4.22 -20.27 -0.22
C ASN A 324 5.26 -20.17 -1.35
N ASP A 325 6.16 -21.16 -1.40
CA ASP A 325 7.27 -21.17 -2.38
C ASP A 325 6.77 -21.24 -3.83
N GLU A 326 5.66 -21.93 -4.12
CA GLU A 326 5.08 -22.03 -5.46
C GLU A 326 4.52 -20.67 -5.92
N GLN A 327 3.82 -19.96 -5.04
CA GLN A 327 3.27 -18.63 -5.32
C GLN A 327 4.39 -17.60 -5.52
N THR A 328 5.44 -17.69 -4.71
CA THR A 328 6.63 -16.84 -4.85
C THR A 328 7.34 -17.13 -6.16
N GLN A 329 7.55 -18.41 -6.50
CA GLN A 329 8.24 -18.81 -7.73
C GLN A 329 7.46 -18.37 -8.98
N ALA A 330 6.13 -18.48 -8.97
CA ALA A 330 5.31 -18.02 -10.08
C ALA A 330 5.52 -16.53 -10.41
N VAL A 331 5.76 -15.68 -9.39
CA VAL A 331 6.10 -14.26 -9.62
C VAL A 331 7.51 -14.11 -10.20
N ILE A 332 8.47 -14.84 -9.68
CA ILE A 332 9.87 -14.82 -10.18
C ILE A 332 9.93 -15.25 -11.64
N ASP A 333 9.22 -16.31 -12.00
CA ASP A 333 9.20 -16.90 -13.36
C ASP A 333 8.63 -15.92 -14.42
N THR A 334 7.92 -14.86 -14.00
CA THR A 334 7.51 -13.79 -14.92
C THR A 334 8.67 -12.93 -15.43
N GLY A 335 9.87 -13.07 -14.85
CA GLY A 335 11.03 -12.24 -15.17
C GLY A 335 10.96 -10.80 -14.62
N ILE A 336 9.99 -10.51 -13.74
CA ILE A 336 9.75 -9.15 -13.24
C ILE A 336 10.95 -8.58 -12.46
N LEU A 337 11.76 -9.43 -11.82
CA LEU A 337 12.93 -9.01 -11.06
C LEU A 337 13.98 -8.36 -11.95
N THR A 338 14.31 -8.97 -13.09
CA THR A 338 15.28 -8.44 -14.06
C THR A 338 14.74 -7.29 -14.90
N GLY A 339 13.42 -7.16 -15.02
CA GLY A 339 12.73 -6.16 -15.84
C GLY A 339 12.25 -4.94 -15.04
N ALA A 340 10.95 -4.95 -14.71
CA ALA A 340 10.28 -3.80 -14.12
C ALA A 340 10.81 -3.43 -12.73
N VAL A 341 11.15 -4.40 -11.87
CA VAL A 341 11.61 -4.12 -10.50
C VAL A 341 12.93 -3.33 -10.51
N THR A 342 13.89 -3.71 -11.37
CA THR A 342 15.16 -2.99 -11.50
C THR A 342 14.95 -1.55 -11.96
N GLN A 343 14.04 -1.30 -12.89
CA GLN A 343 13.72 0.04 -13.39
C GLN A 343 13.00 0.88 -12.32
N LEU A 344 12.03 0.30 -11.62
CA LEU A 344 11.24 1.00 -10.59
C LEU A 344 12.04 1.30 -9.33
N LEU A 345 13.04 0.49 -8.99
CA LEU A 345 14.00 0.78 -7.92
C LEU A 345 14.86 2.03 -8.23
N LEU A 346 15.09 2.35 -9.49
CA LEU A 346 15.82 3.53 -9.95
C LEU A 346 14.90 4.75 -10.15
N SER A 347 13.60 4.62 -9.95
CA SER A 347 12.64 5.71 -10.15
C SER A 347 12.74 6.76 -9.04
N ASN A 348 12.32 7.99 -9.35
CA ASN A 348 12.20 9.08 -8.36
C ASN A 348 10.95 8.91 -7.47
N ASN A 349 10.07 7.96 -7.76
CA ASN A 349 8.86 7.72 -6.98
C ASN A 349 9.17 6.86 -5.76
N SER A 350 9.27 7.48 -4.60
CA SER A 350 9.60 6.81 -3.33
C SER A 350 8.60 5.69 -2.96
N THR A 351 7.36 5.75 -3.44
CA THR A 351 6.36 4.70 -3.22
C THR A 351 6.73 3.44 -4.01
N PHE A 352 7.11 3.58 -5.28
CA PHE A 352 7.53 2.44 -6.11
C PHE A 352 8.78 1.78 -5.56
N VAL A 353 9.79 2.57 -5.20
CA VAL A 353 11.02 2.04 -4.60
C VAL A 353 10.73 1.23 -3.33
N LYS A 354 9.85 1.72 -2.45
CA LYS A 354 9.46 1.00 -1.23
C LYS A 354 8.73 -0.31 -1.51
N GLU A 355 7.77 -0.30 -2.43
CA GLU A 355 7.03 -1.52 -2.78
C GLU A 355 7.96 -2.54 -3.44
N CYS A 356 8.90 -2.10 -4.29
CA CYS A 356 9.92 -2.98 -4.88
C CYS A 356 10.87 -3.55 -3.82
N CYS A 357 11.37 -2.74 -2.89
CA CYS A 357 12.18 -3.23 -1.77
C CYS A 357 11.42 -4.27 -0.95
N TRP A 358 10.14 -4.02 -0.65
CA TRP A 358 9.32 -4.96 0.09
C TRP A 358 9.08 -6.27 -0.67
N LEU A 359 8.83 -6.21 -1.98
CA LEU A 359 8.71 -7.38 -2.85
C LEU A 359 10.01 -8.21 -2.80
N VAL A 360 11.16 -7.58 -3.06
CA VAL A 360 12.46 -8.26 -3.03
C VAL A 360 12.74 -8.88 -1.66
N SER A 361 12.41 -8.19 -0.56
CA SER A 361 12.55 -8.71 0.80
C SER A 361 11.81 -10.03 1.00
N ASN A 362 10.58 -10.12 0.49
CA ASN A 362 9.79 -11.33 0.64
C ASN A 362 10.33 -12.48 -0.21
N VAL A 363 10.86 -12.19 -1.42
CA VAL A 363 11.55 -13.20 -2.23
C VAL A 363 12.80 -13.71 -1.52
N LEU A 364 13.61 -12.82 -0.92
CA LEU A 364 14.80 -13.18 -0.14
C LEU A 364 14.49 -13.97 1.14
N ALA A 365 13.25 -13.96 1.62
CA ALA A 365 12.80 -14.83 2.70
C ALA A 365 12.40 -16.24 2.24
N GLY A 366 12.53 -16.53 0.94
CA GLY A 366 12.22 -17.81 0.31
C GLY A 366 13.30 -18.87 0.46
N ASN A 367 13.28 -19.85 -0.42
CA ASN A 367 14.29 -20.91 -0.47
C ASN A 367 15.56 -20.48 -1.22
N SER A 368 16.60 -21.31 -1.17
CA SER A 368 17.91 -20.99 -1.77
C SER A 368 17.87 -20.71 -3.27
N ALA A 369 16.96 -21.36 -4.02
CA ALA A 369 16.82 -21.11 -5.46
C ALA A 369 16.23 -19.72 -5.73
N GLN A 370 15.21 -19.31 -4.97
CA GLN A 370 14.58 -17.98 -5.07
C GLN A 370 15.55 -16.85 -4.69
N ILE A 371 16.43 -17.11 -3.73
CA ILE A 371 17.49 -16.17 -3.37
C ILE A 371 18.50 -16.05 -4.51
N GLN A 372 18.88 -17.19 -5.12
CA GLN A 372 19.76 -17.17 -6.28
C GLN A 372 19.16 -16.38 -7.45
N ASP A 373 17.85 -16.52 -7.71
CA ASP A 373 17.15 -15.74 -8.73
C ASP A 373 17.26 -14.22 -8.48
N VAL A 374 17.20 -13.78 -7.20
CA VAL A 374 17.42 -12.36 -6.86
C VAL A 374 18.87 -11.94 -7.13
N ILE A 375 19.84 -12.77 -6.80
CA ILE A 375 21.27 -12.49 -7.05
C ILE A 375 21.51 -12.36 -8.56
N ASP A 376 20.98 -13.28 -9.35
CA ASP A 376 21.15 -13.31 -10.81
C ASP A 376 20.39 -12.17 -11.52
N SER A 377 19.37 -11.60 -10.89
CA SER A 377 18.50 -10.57 -11.46
C SER A 377 19.11 -9.15 -11.53
N GLN A 378 20.32 -8.92 -11.06
CA GLN A 378 20.96 -7.60 -10.98
C GLN A 378 20.26 -6.60 -10.05
N VAL A 379 19.35 -7.03 -9.20
CA VAL A 379 18.65 -6.19 -8.21
C VAL A 379 19.62 -5.70 -7.11
N LEU A 380 20.58 -6.54 -6.70
CA LEU A 380 21.52 -6.23 -5.62
C LEU A 380 22.36 -4.97 -5.87
N PRO A 381 23.04 -4.81 -7.02
CA PRO A 381 23.78 -3.58 -7.32
C PRO A 381 22.89 -2.32 -7.27
N ILE A 382 21.61 -2.46 -7.64
CA ILE A 382 20.66 -1.34 -7.62
C ILE A 382 20.24 -1.01 -6.19
N LEU A 383 19.99 -2.01 -5.34
CA LEU A 383 19.72 -1.79 -3.92
C LEU A 383 20.89 -1.07 -3.23
N LEU A 384 22.13 -1.39 -3.61
CA LEU A 384 23.32 -0.68 -3.12
C LEU A 384 23.33 0.79 -3.54
N ARG A 385 22.97 1.10 -4.78
CA ARG A 385 22.82 2.50 -5.23
C ARG A 385 21.72 3.23 -4.45
N VAL A 386 20.62 2.58 -4.18
CA VAL A 386 19.53 3.13 -3.33
C VAL A 386 20.05 3.38 -1.91
N LEU A 387 20.87 2.47 -1.36
CA LEU A 387 21.49 2.65 -0.04
C LEU A 387 22.46 3.83 -0.02
N GLN A 388 23.29 3.99 -1.06
CA GLN A 388 24.30 5.03 -1.13
C GLN A 388 23.73 6.43 -1.39
N ASN A 389 22.72 6.54 -2.26
CA ASN A 389 22.25 7.80 -2.82
C ASN A 389 20.79 8.13 -2.55
N GLY A 390 20.03 7.22 -1.94
CA GLY A 390 18.59 7.41 -1.67
C GLY A 390 18.33 8.36 -0.50
N GLU A 391 17.10 8.83 -0.37
CA GLU A 391 16.64 9.50 0.84
C GLU A 391 16.77 8.60 2.07
N HIS A 392 17.00 9.14 3.26
CA HIS A 392 17.22 8.39 4.51
C HIS A 392 16.25 7.22 4.74
N ARG A 393 14.99 7.40 4.38
CA ARG A 393 13.98 6.34 4.53
C ARG A 393 14.16 5.21 3.53
N LEU A 394 14.59 5.50 2.31
CA LEU A 394 14.88 4.51 1.27
C LEU A 394 16.19 3.78 1.57
N GLN A 395 17.18 4.48 2.09
CA GLN A 395 18.43 3.88 2.56
C GLN A 395 18.18 2.84 3.66
N TYR A 396 17.30 3.16 4.63
CA TYR A 396 16.92 2.22 5.69
C TYR A 396 16.25 0.95 5.15
N GLU A 397 15.33 1.10 4.19
CA GLU A 397 14.67 -0.05 3.56
C GLU A 397 15.68 -0.90 2.76
N ALA A 398 16.56 -0.30 1.99
CA ALA A 398 17.61 -1.00 1.24
C ALA A 398 18.63 -1.68 2.17
N ALA A 399 19.02 -1.04 3.27
CA ALA A 399 19.91 -1.62 4.28
C ALA A 399 19.31 -2.88 4.90
N ASN A 400 18.02 -2.85 5.26
CA ASN A 400 17.33 -4.02 5.79
C ASN A 400 17.34 -5.20 4.81
N GLN A 401 17.20 -4.93 3.49
CA GLN A 401 17.27 -5.96 2.45
C GLN A 401 18.67 -6.58 2.39
N ILE A 402 19.71 -5.77 2.42
CA ILE A 402 21.10 -6.24 2.38
C ILE A 402 21.42 -7.06 3.63
N ILE A 403 21.00 -6.61 4.82
CA ILE A 403 21.15 -7.37 6.07
C ILE A 403 20.45 -8.73 5.97
N GLU A 404 19.25 -8.78 5.38
CA GLU A 404 18.53 -10.06 5.21
C GLU A 404 19.23 -11.01 4.23
N ILE A 405 19.85 -10.48 3.17
CA ILE A 405 20.69 -11.29 2.28
C ILE A 405 21.86 -11.90 3.05
N CYS A 406 22.46 -11.12 3.97
CA CYS A 406 23.55 -11.62 4.82
C CYS A 406 23.09 -12.66 5.85
N ARG A 407 21.83 -12.56 6.32
CA ARG A 407 21.24 -13.53 7.28
C ARG A 407 20.86 -14.87 6.64
N VAL A 408 20.72 -14.91 5.34
CA VAL A 408 20.34 -16.14 4.64
C VAL A 408 21.56 -17.01 4.42
N LYS A 409 21.47 -18.29 4.75
CA LYS A 409 22.55 -19.27 4.82
C LYS A 409 23.45 -19.33 3.56
N ASN A 410 23.05 -18.83 2.41
CA ASN A 410 23.81 -18.87 1.18
C ASN A 410 24.01 -17.49 0.51
N GLY A 411 23.55 -16.40 1.13
CA GLY A 411 23.63 -15.07 0.53
C GLY A 411 25.06 -14.53 0.48
N VAL A 412 25.79 -14.68 1.58
CA VAL A 412 27.20 -14.27 1.68
C VAL A 412 28.06 -15.16 0.82
N GLU A 413 27.85 -16.48 0.88
CA GLU A 413 28.58 -17.48 0.08
C GLU A 413 28.32 -17.28 -1.43
N ALA A 414 27.10 -16.92 -1.81
CA ALA A 414 26.79 -16.61 -3.22
C ALA A 414 27.54 -15.35 -3.71
N ILE A 415 27.60 -14.30 -2.88
CA ILE A 415 28.40 -13.10 -3.17
C ILE A 415 29.89 -13.49 -3.31
N CYS A 416 30.40 -14.29 -2.37
CA CYS A 416 31.78 -14.80 -2.40
C CYS A 416 32.05 -15.65 -3.66
N GLY A 417 31.10 -16.53 -4.02
CA GLY A 417 31.19 -17.32 -5.25
C GLY A 417 31.27 -16.50 -6.54
N CYS A 418 30.59 -15.34 -6.57
CA CYS A 418 30.65 -14.43 -7.71
C CYS A 418 32.00 -13.70 -7.85
N LEU A 419 32.83 -13.66 -6.80
CA LEU A 419 34.19 -13.09 -6.88
C LEU A 419 35.13 -13.90 -7.78
N LYS A 420 34.79 -15.17 -8.10
CA LYS A 420 35.53 -16.04 -9.03
C LYS A 420 35.35 -15.70 -10.52
N THR A 421 34.42 -14.79 -10.83
CA THR A 421 34.08 -14.47 -12.22
C THR A 421 35.24 -13.79 -12.95
N LYS A 422 35.34 -14.02 -14.29
CA LYS A 422 36.27 -13.31 -15.15
C LYS A 422 35.76 -11.94 -15.64
N ASN A 423 34.56 -11.57 -15.22
CA ASN A 423 33.95 -10.29 -15.57
C ASN A 423 34.35 -9.24 -14.54
N ASN A 424 35.27 -8.31 -14.89
CA ASN A 424 35.78 -7.28 -14.01
C ASN A 424 34.70 -6.35 -13.44
N GLU A 425 33.67 -6.03 -14.23
CA GLU A 425 32.55 -5.20 -13.78
C GLU A 425 31.72 -5.92 -12.71
N LEU A 426 31.43 -7.21 -12.92
CA LEU A 426 30.71 -8.02 -11.94
C LEU A 426 31.54 -8.21 -10.67
N THR A 427 32.85 -8.50 -10.79
CA THR A 427 33.76 -8.62 -9.64
C THR A 427 33.80 -7.34 -8.82
N LEU A 428 33.91 -6.18 -9.47
CA LEU A 428 33.93 -4.90 -8.79
C LEU A 428 32.60 -4.64 -8.05
N ASN A 429 31.47 -4.87 -8.70
CA ASN A 429 30.15 -4.76 -8.09
C ASN A 429 29.97 -5.68 -6.88
N MET A 430 30.47 -6.91 -6.94
CA MET A 430 30.40 -7.86 -5.82
C MET A 430 31.31 -7.47 -4.66
N LEU A 431 32.49 -6.95 -4.92
CA LEU A 431 33.37 -6.39 -3.89
C LEU A 431 32.75 -5.17 -3.19
N GLU A 432 32.14 -4.25 -3.96
CA GLU A 432 31.41 -3.10 -3.41
C GLU A 432 30.23 -3.57 -2.55
N THR A 433 29.52 -4.62 -3.00
CA THR A 433 28.43 -5.26 -2.25
C THR A 433 28.95 -5.81 -0.92
N LEU A 434 29.99 -6.63 -0.95
CA LEU A 434 30.55 -7.26 0.25
C LEU A 434 31.07 -6.21 1.24
N CYS A 435 31.78 -5.19 0.75
CA CYS A 435 32.27 -4.08 1.57
C CYS A 435 31.11 -3.32 2.25
N THR A 436 30.04 -3.06 1.52
CA THR A 436 28.86 -2.35 2.06
C THR A 436 28.14 -3.19 3.10
N VAL A 437 28.00 -4.49 2.86
CA VAL A 437 27.45 -5.46 3.82
C VAL A 437 28.23 -5.43 5.13
N LEU A 438 29.53 -5.62 5.08
CA LEU A 438 30.40 -5.64 6.27
C LEU A 438 30.33 -4.31 7.03
N ARG A 439 30.35 -3.17 6.34
CA ARG A 439 30.22 -1.84 6.95
C ARG A 439 28.86 -1.62 7.60
N THR A 440 27.78 -2.02 6.94
CA THR A 440 26.42 -1.85 7.47
C THR A 440 26.24 -2.65 8.74
N VAL A 441 26.71 -3.91 8.75
CA VAL A 441 26.66 -4.77 9.94
C VAL A 441 27.52 -4.19 11.06
N SER A 442 28.74 -3.71 10.76
CA SER A 442 29.63 -3.05 11.74
C SER A 442 29.01 -1.78 12.34
N GLN A 443 28.33 -0.97 11.54
CA GLN A 443 27.67 0.25 12.02
C GLN A 443 26.40 -0.05 12.84
N THR A 444 25.63 -1.06 12.45
CA THR A 444 24.40 -1.46 13.15
C THR A 444 24.72 -2.06 14.51
N SER A 445 25.81 -2.80 14.65
CA SER A 445 26.29 -3.32 15.93
C SER A 445 26.62 -2.22 16.94
N LYS A 446 26.98 -1.03 16.51
CA LYS A 446 27.24 0.13 17.37
C LYS A 446 25.99 0.83 17.89
N PHE A 447 24.84 0.64 17.27
CA PHE A 447 23.55 1.27 17.64
C PHE A 447 22.61 0.36 18.45
N THR A 448 22.82 -0.95 18.48
CA THR A 448 21.94 -1.93 19.17
C THR A 448 22.46 -2.33 20.55
N VAL A 449 22.75 -1.36 21.41
CA VAL A 449 23.12 -1.63 22.83
C VAL A 449 21.93 -2.08 23.69
N LEU A 450 20.71 -2.18 23.15
CA LEU A 450 19.51 -2.35 23.96
C LEU A 450 18.73 -3.67 23.78
N HIS A 451 19.09 -4.58 22.87
CA HIS A 451 18.46 -5.92 22.85
C HIS A 451 19.45 -6.96 22.36
N SER A 452 19.72 -7.90 23.22
CA SER A 452 20.55 -9.09 23.13
C SER A 452 20.18 -9.98 21.92
N ASP A 453 20.76 -9.70 20.76
CA ASP A 453 20.86 -10.68 19.68
C ASP A 453 22.24 -10.53 19.03
N PRO A 454 23.15 -11.49 19.19
CA PRO A 454 24.50 -11.42 18.69
C PRO A 454 24.58 -11.95 17.24
N GLU A 455 23.90 -11.35 16.30
CA GLU A 455 24.26 -11.51 14.88
C GLU A 455 25.28 -10.43 14.54
N ASN A 456 26.47 -10.67 14.99
CA ASN A 456 27.63 -9.83 15.05
C ASN A 456 28.38 -9.82 13.71
N LEU A 457 29.18 -8.77 13.47
CA LEU A 457 30.14 -8.70 12.37
C LEU A 457 30.97 -9.99 12.26
N ASP A 458 31.31 -10.62 13.38
CA ASP A 458 32.03 -11.89 13.46
C ASP A 458 31.28 -13.05 12.75
N HIS A 459 29.98 -13.10 12.88
CA HIS A 459 29.19 -14.12 12.17
C HIS A 459 29.21 -13.92 10.64
N VAL A 460 29.21 -12.67 10.15
CA VAL A 460 29.35 -12.40 8.72
C VAL A 460 30.76 -12.69 8.25
N ARG A 461 31.79 -12.40 9.06
CA ARG A 461 33.18 -12.78 8.78
C ARG A 461 33.34 -14.30 8.63
N GLU A 462 32.83 -15.08 9.61
CA GLU A 462 32.82 -16.54 9.56
C GLU A 462 32.19 -17.05 8.25
N ARG A 463 31.10 -16.46 7.81
CA ARG A 463 30.41 -16.88 6.57
C ARG A 463 31.16 -16.47 5.31
N VAL A 464 31.88 -15.37 5.32
CA VAL A 464 32.79 -15.00 4.23
C VAL A 464 33.92 -16.04 4.13
N GLU A 465 34.46 -16.49 5.26
CA GLU A 465 35.49 -17.51 5.33
C GLU A 465 34.95 -18.89 4.89
N GLU A 466 33.80 -19.32 5.44
CA GLU A 466 33.13 -20.56 5.03
C GLU A 466 32.78 -20.61 3.53
N GLY A 467 32.49 -19.44 2.92
CA GLY A 467 32.20 -19.28 1.49
C GLY A 467 33.46 -19.11 0.60
N GLU A 468 34.66 -19.38 1.11
CA GLU A 468 35.95 -19.15 0.44
C GLU A 468 36.15 -17.68 0.01
N GLY A 469 35.38 -16.75 0.61
CA GLY A 469 35.42 -15.33 0.24
C GLY A 469 36.76 -14.67 0.55
N LEU A 470 37.40 -15.05 1.66
CA LEU A 470 38.70 -14.53 2.06
C LEU A 470 39.79 -14.96 1.07
N ASP A 471 39.81 -16.24 0.67
CA ASP A 471 40.74 -16.76 -0.34
C ASP A 471 40.61 -16.03 -1.69
N HIS A 472 39.35 -15.66 -2.03
CA HIS A 472 39.09 -14.90 -3.26
C HIS A 472 39.54 -13.46 -3.14
N LEU A 473 39.31 -12.82 -2.01
CA LEU A 473 39.78 -11.46 -1.72
C LEU A 473 41.32 -11.39 -1.78
N GLU A 474 42.02 -12.37 -1.20
CA GLU A 474 43.48 -12.50 -1.30
C GLU A 474 43.97 -12.65 -2.74
N THR A 475 43.26 -13.47 -3.53
CA THR A 475 43.56 -13.62 -4.96
C THR A 475 43.38 -12.32 -5.73
N LEU A 476 42.32 -11.58 -5.44
CA LEU A 476 41.97 -10.29 -6.07
C LEU A 476 42.93 -9.15 -5.69
N GLN A 477 43.68 -9.25 -4.60
CA GLN A 477 44.81 -8.33 -4.32
C GLN A 477 45.94 -8.39 -5.34
N ARG A 478 45.92 -9.36 -6.23
CA ARG A 478 46.89 -9.47 -7.34
C ARG A 478 46.27 -9.20 -8.70
N HIS A 479 45.05 -8.63 -8.72
CA HIS A 479 44.33 -8.40 -9.96
C HIS A 479 44.92 -7.22 -10.76
N GLU A 480 44.89 -7.31 -12.11
CA GLU A 480 45.43 -6.30 -13.01
C GLU A 480 44.70 -4.93 -12.91
N SER A 481 43.41 -4.94 -12.56
CA SER A 481 42.62 -3.73 -12.35
C SER A 481 42.92 -3.12 -10.98
N GLU A 482 43.42 -1.88 -10.97
CA GLU A 482 43.73 -1.11 -9.74
C GLU A 482 42.51 -0.93 -8.83
N GLN A 483 41.31 -0.77 -9.40
CA GLN A 483 40.07 -0.62 -8.65
C GLN A 483 39.72 -1.90 -7.88
N ILE A 484 39.84 -3.06 -8.53
CA ILE A 484 39.53 -4.36 -7.92
C ILE A 484 40.54 -4.67 -6.82
N TYR A 485 41.84 -4.53 -7.11
CA TYR A 485 42.86 -4.84 -6.12
C TYR A 485 42.78 -3.92 -4.89
N SER A 486 42.58 -2.61 -5.10
CA SER A 486 42.49 -1.62 -4.00
C SER A 486 41.28 -1.89 -3.10
N LEU A 487 40.14 -2.27 -3.69
CA LEU A 487 38.94 -2.57 -2.92
C LEU A 487 39.05 -3.89 -2.17
N ALA A 488 39.63 -4.94 -2.78
CA ALA A 488 39.89 -6.21 -2.11
C ALA A 488 40.87 -6.02 -0.92
N PHE A 489 41.97 -5.27 -1.13
CA PHE A 489 42.90 -4.91 -0.06
C PHE A 489 42.19 -4.19 1.08
N LYS A 490 41.36 -3.18 0.77
CA LYS A 490 40.62 -2.42 1.76
C LYS A 490 39.65 -3.26 2.58
N ILE A 491 38.99 -4.24 1.96
CA ILE A 491 38.08 -5.14 2.67
C ILE A 491 38.85 -6.00 3.66
N ILE A 492 40.00 -6.55 3.27
CA ILE A 492 40.82 -7.37 4.17
C ILE A 492 41.36 -6.51 5.30
N ASP A 493 41.92 -5.34 5.01
CA ASP A 493 42.49 -4.42 6.01
C ASP A 493 41.45 -3.93 7.01
N GLU A 494 40.26 -3.56 6.55
CA GLU A 494 39.21 -2.99 7.41
C GLU A 494 38.46 -4.04 8.26
N PHE A 495 38.33 -5.30 7.76
CA PHE A 495 37.44 -6.28 8.39
C PHE A 495 38.09 -7.60 8.78
N PHE A 496 39.26 -7.96 8.26
CA PHE A 496 39.92 -9.25 8.45
C PHE A 496 41.36 -9.16 8.95
N SER A 497 41.93 -7.95 9.11
CA SER A 497 43.22 -7.78 9.79
C SER A 497 43.03 -8.05 11.29
N GLU A 498 43.87 -8.89 11.87
CA GLU A 498 43.98 -9.03 13.32
C GLU A 498 44.49 -7.69 13.88
N GLU A 499 43.77 -7.06 14.81
CA GLU A 499 44.37 -6.03 15.67
C GLU A 499 45.47 -6.73 16.46
N GLU A 500 46.72 -6.49 16.13
CA GLU A 500 47.83 -6.84 17.01
C GLU A 500 47.60 -6.13 18.35
N ASP A 501 47.12 -6.89 19.33
CA ASP A 501 47.03 -6.50 20.73
C ASP A 501 48.49 -6.24 21.22
N GLU A 502 49.04 -5.07 20.92
CA GLU A 502 50.29 -4.62 21.53
C GLU A 502 50.10 -4.46 23.02
N GLY A 503 50.15 -5.59 23.71
CA GLY A 503 50.32 -5.70 25.12
C GLY A 503 51.67 -5.11 25.54
N LEU A 504 51.79 -3.81 25.62
CA LEU A 504 52.89 -3.14 26.27
C LEU A 504 52.63 -3.05 27.77
N GLU A 505 53.12 -4.10 28.49
CA GLU A 505 53.45 -3.99 29.89
C GLU A 505 54.56 -2.94 30.04
N MET A 506 54.23 -1.74 30.43
CA MET A 506 55.21 -0.79 31.02
C MET A 506 54.94 -0.68 32.51
N LYS A 507 55.69 -1.42 33.30
CA LYS A 507 56.01 -1.08 34.69
C LYS A 507 56.91 0.13 34.70
N GLY A 508 56.47 1.17 35.36
CA GLY A 508 57.32 2.34 35.59
C GLY A 508 56.61 3.39 36.44
N ASP A 509 56.77 3.28 37.77
CA ASP A 509 56.46 4.33 38.73
C ASP A 509 57.06 5.66 38.34
N VAL A 510 56.25 6.71 38.19
CA VAL A 510 56.64 8.10 38.48
C VAL A 510 55.41 8.91 38.89
N GLN A 511 55.48 9.46 40.12
CA GLN A 511 54.50 10.37 40.71
C GLN A 511 54.40 11.70 39.96
N PRO A 512 53.28 12.41 40.07
CA PRO A 512 53.01 13.65 39.35
C PRO A 512 53.53 14.90 40.08
N PRO A 513 53.81 16.00 39.39
CA PRO A 513 53.84 17.32 40.02
C PRO A 513 52.47 18.00 39.86
N GLN A 514 52.02 18.51 41.01
CA GLN A 514 50.95 19.49 41.15
C GLN A 514 51.30 20.84 40.53
N GLN A 515 50.29 21.50 39.95
CA GLN A 515 50.02 22.93 40.00
C GLN A 515 49.12 23.26 38.78
N ASN A 516 48.14 24.11 38.76
CA ASN A 516 47.50 25.07 39.63
C ASN A 516 46.21 25.48 38.91
N LEU A 517 45.19 25.78 39.69
CA LEU A 517 43.95 26.42 39.33
C LEU A 517 44.13 27.72 38.54
N ALA A 518 43.33 27.96 37.53
CA ALA A 518 42.72 29.26 37.28
C ALA A 518 41.45 29.12 36.44
N ASN A 519 40.37 29.57 37.02
CA ASN A 519 39.05 29.94 36.54
C ASN A 519 38.97 30.39 35.09
N GLN A 520 37.92 29.93 34.36
CA GLN A 520 37.07 30.88 33.64
C GLN A 520 35.64 30.30 33.48
N GLU A 521 34.74 31.15 33.90
CA GLU A 521 33.30 31.01 33.97
C GLU A 521 32.64 30.88 32.58
N SER A 522 31.57 30.15 32.61
CA SER A 522 30.27 30.32 31.91
C SER A 522 30.22 31.17 30.65
N MET A 523 29.72 30.58 29.59
CA MET A 523 28.77 31.26 28.68
C MET A 523 27.99 30.20 27.87
N PHE A 524 26.76 30.22 28.12
CA PHE A 524 25.51 30.01 27.37
C PHE A 524 24.56 29.05 28.07
N GLN A 525 23.67 29.65 28.82
CA GLN A 525 22.29 29.17 29.06
C GLN A 525 21.49 29.49 27.79
N PHE A 526 20.79 28.47 27.29
CA PHE A 526 19.39 28.59 26.81
C PHE A 526 18.74 27.22 26.88
#